data_080729512ca9e34fd0d1b05a20f9dcfa
#
_entry.id   080729512ca9e34fd0d1b05a20f9dcfa
#
_cell.length_a   1.000
_cell.length_b   1.000
_cell.length_c   1.000
_cell.angle_alpha   90.00
_cell.angle_beta   90.00
_cell.angle_gamma   90.00
#
_symmetry.space_group_name_H-M   'P 1'
#
loop_
_entity.id
_entity.type
_entity.pdbx_description
1 polymer ?
#
loop_
_entity_poly.entity_id
_entity_poly.type
_entity_poly.pdbx_seq_one_letter_code
_entity_poly.pdbx_strand_id
1 'polypeptide(L)'
;MKFHYSIYYFIGLFIFSSQSFAQQIGDSPLDPYGYVNKYDTTFSGIGPKVYILPIPRTLEQQMKDSYKEILSFNDTIALELTKSKALATFKNTSVGISNQHMLSDSSTLELEAHTLLEEFEKQKDEPIAYSLANQIAYDYLEASTPKKAIEYLLLALEKAKLLKKATDIAILESNLALAYLMDNNLDEAQKIESARLEQALTSKNLAEQAEIYTRIAQIEAARKNYLAAENTIIRKSIPLYNKSKSFNQKVQAWITLAGIYRIQNKHTEAQWFLIQARDLASEKDFSAELAMIEYMLGSSKMIQKNYKVALSELELAQELLDDNSSAYLQLAITEQIGQALVKLGQYEKAKSYLEKYLEIRQSLF
;
A
#
# COMPACT_ATOMS: atom_id res chain seq x y z
N MET A 1 15.61 31.82 -3.12
CA MET A 1 14.14 31.78 -2.93
C MET A 1 13.77 30.33 -2.65
N LYS A 2 13.47 30.01 -1.40
CA LYS A 2 13.06 28.66 -0.97
C LYS A 2 11.55 28.60 -0.97
N PHE A 3 10.96 27.76 -1.81
CA PHE A 3 9.55 27.45 -1.75
C PHE A 3 9.35 26.31 -0.75
N HIS A 4 8.80 26.62 0.41
CA HIS A 4 8.25 25.64 1.33
C HIS A 4 6.85 25.25 0.84
N TYR A 5 6.69 24.02 0.39
CA TYR A 5 5.35 23.43 0.24
C TYR A 5 4.95 22.84 1.59
N SER A 6 4.13 23.62 2.30
CA SER A 6 3.37 23.14 3.46
C SER A 6 2.16 22.39 2.92
N ILE A 7 2.17 21.07 3.05
CA ILE A 7 1.00 20.24 2.74
C ILE A 7 0.06 20.37 3.93
N TYR A 8 -0.96 21.21 3.78
CA TYR A 8 -2.08 21.24 4.71
C TYR A 8 -2.99 20.05 4.43
N TYR A 9 -3.10 19.17 5.42
CA TYR A 9 -4.16 18.17 5.49
C TYR A 9 -5.51 18.88 5.59
N PHE A 10 -6.25 18.93 4.49
CA PHE A 10 -7.66 19.23 4.50
C PHE A 10 -8.40 17.91 4.74
N ILE A 11 -8.66 17.61 6.01
CA ILE A 11 -9.71 16.67 6.39
C ILE A 11 -11.03 17.43 6.17
N GLY A 12 -11.53 17.37 4.95
CA GLY A 12 -12.88 17.78 4.64
C GLY A 12 -13.83 16.68 5.09
N LEU A 13 -14.46 16.87 6.23
CA LEU A 13 -15.70 16.17 6.59
C LEU A 13 -16.74 16.47 5.50
N PHE A 14 -16.83 15.59 4.50
CA PHE A 14 -17.97 15.58 3.60
C PHE A 14 -19.16 14.96 4.33
N ILE A 15 -19.87 15.82 5.07
CA ILE A 15 -21.27 15.57 5.38
C ILE A 15 -21.97 15.50 4.02
N PHE A 16 -22.38 14.33 3.63
CA PHE A 16 -23.31 14.13 2.52
C PHE A 16 -24.66 14.76 2.93
N SER A 17 -24.75 16.08 2.86
CA SER A 17 -26.02 16.69 2.60
C SER A 17 -26.34 16.37 1.15
N SER A 18 -27.40 15.62 0.94
CA SER A 18 -28.03 15.44 -0.37
C SER A 18 -28.53 16.80 -0.90
N GLN A 19 -27.59 17.66 -1.27
CA GLN A 19 -27.90 18.80 -2.10
C GLN A 19 -28.00 18.30 -3.53
N SER A 20 -29.22 18.09 -3.96
CA SER A 20 -29.55 18.01 -5.37
C SER A 20 -28.94 19.22 -6.07
N PHE A 21 -27.84 19.04 -6.78
CA PHE A 21 -27.33 20.05 -7.70
C PHE A 21 -28.36 20.19 -8.83
N ALA A 22 -29.27 21.14 -8.69
CA ALA A 22 -30.03 21.61 -9.83
C ALA A 22 -29.07 22.39 -10.73
N GLN A 23 -28.54 21.71 -11.75
CA GLN A 23 -27.80 22.37 -12.82
C GLN A 23 -28.75 23.38 -13.49
N GLN A 24 -28.39 24.67 -13.48
CA GLN A 24 -29.01 25.65 -14.34
C GLN A 24 -28.79 25.23 -15.79
N ILE A 25 -29.83 24.71 -16.40
CA ILE A 25 -29.84 24.41 -17.84
C ILE A 25 -30.03 25.77 -18.54
N GLY A 26 -28.96 26.28 -19.16
CA GLY A 26 -29.08 27.36 -20.14
C GLY A 26 -29.98 26.90 -21.30
N ASP A 27 -30.53 27.82 -22.06
CA ASP A 27 -31.51 27.69 -23.14
C ASP A 27 -31.16 26.61 -24.19
N SER A 28 -31.20 25.34 -23.79
CA SER A 28 -31.15 24.21 -24.71
C SER A 28 -32.55 23.91 -25.26
N PRO A 29 -32.69 23.65 -26.56
CA PRO A 29 -33.97 23.29 -27.12
C PRO A 29 -34.54 22.09 -26.38
N LEU A 30 -35.84 22.11 -26.08
CA LEU A 30 -36.57 21.06 -25.38
C LEU A 30 -36.31 19.70 -26.04
N ASP A 31 -35.65 18.81 -25.31
CA ASP A 31 -35.55 17.40 -25.70
C ASP A 31 -36.96 16.80 -25.69
N PRO A 32 -37.41 16.18 -26.80
CA PRO A 32 -38.76 15.61 -26.90
C PRO A 32 -39.04 14.51 -25.88
N TYR A 33 -37.98 13.98 -25.22
CA TYR A 33 -38.05 12.97 -24.15
C TYR A 33 -37.82 13.53 -22.75
N GLY A 34 -37.74 14.88 -22.61
CA GLY A 34 -37.49 15.54 -21.31
C GLY A 34 -38.66 15.37 -20.32
N TYR A 35 -38.35 15.12 -19.05
CA TYR A 35 -39.35 15.03 -17.99
C TYR A 35 -39.44 16.32 -17.21
N VAL A 36 -40.67 16.81 -16.97
CA VAL A 36 -40.95 17.90 -16.06
C VAL A 36 -41.06 17.37 -14.67
N ASN A 37 -40.13 17.71 -13.81
CA ASN A 37 -40.04 17.06 -12.49
C ASN A 37 -40.18 18.03 -11.32
N LYS A 38 -40.00 19.37 -11.53
CA LYS A 38 -39.99 20.32 -10.44
C LYS A 38 -40.36 21.72 -10.92
N TYR A 39 -41.10 22.46 -10.07
CA TYR A 39 -41.39 23.87 -10.28
C TYR A 39 -40.31 24.75 -9.66
N ASP A 40 -39.90 25.79 -10.38
CA ASP A 40 -39.00 26.80 -9.87
C ASP A 40 -39.76 27.84 -9.06
N THR A 41 -39.57 27.83 -7.77
CA THR A 41 -40.21 28.80 -6.85
C THR A 41 -39.62 30.22 -6.92
N THR A 42 -38.47 30.38 -7.57
CA THR A 42 -37.80 31.68 -7.75
C THR A 42 -38.23 32.40 -9.04
N PHE A 43 -38.99 31.74 -9.89
CA PHE A 43 -39.45 32.30 -11.14
C PHE A 43 -40.50 33.40 -10.87
N SER A 44 -40.24 34.61 -11.37
CA SER A 44 -41.09 35.81 -11.18
C SER A 44 -42.04 36.08 -12.33
N GLY A 45 -42.18 35.17 -13.30
CA GLY A 45 -43.10 35.29 -14.42
C GLY A 45 -44.52 34.82 -14.11
N ILE A 46 -45.39 34.81 -15.12
CA ILE A 46 -46.78 34.34 -15.02
C ILE A 46 -46.77 32.79 -15.02
N GLY A 47 -47.13 32.20 -13.90
CA GLY A 47 -47.13 30.73 -13.70
C GLY A 47 -45.81 30.17 -13.20
N PRO A 48 -45.77 28.90 -12.75
CA PRO A 48 -44.56 28.30 -12.24
C PRO A 48 -43.57 27.98 -13.39
N LYS A 49 -42.27 28.27 -13.17
CA LYS A 49 -41.23 27.85 -14.08
C LYS A 49 -41.02 26.35 -13.94
N VAL A 50 -41.01 25.67 -15.06
CA VAL A 50 -40.91 24.19 -15.11
C VAL A 50 -39.51 23.78 -15.49
N TYR A 51 -38.88 22.95 -14.68
CA TYR A 51 -37.59 22.36 -15.01
C TYR A 51 -37.77 21.09 -15.84
N ILE A 52 -37.07 21.04 -16.94
CA ILE A 52 -36.91 19.82 -17.70
C ILE A 52 -35.65 19.12 -17.18
N LEU A 53 -35.82 17.94 -16.56
CA LEU A 53 -34.68 17.15 -16.15
C LEU A 53 -34.05 16.50 -17.38
N PRO A 54 -32.73 16.39 -17.40
CA PRO A 54 -32.05 15.62 -18.43
C PRO A 54 -32.51 14.16 -18.35
N ILE A 55 -32.47 13.47 -19.49
CA ILE A 55 -32.77 12.04 -19.59
C ILE A 55 -31.94 11.29 -18.55
N PRO A 56 -32.52 10.32 -17.81
CA PRO A 56 -31.77 9.51 -16.87
C PRO A 56 -30.53 8.89 -17.54
N ARG A 57 -29.38 8.99 -16.90
CA ARG A 57 -28.13 8.41 -17.42
C ARG A 57 -28.31 6.92 -17.65
N THR A 58 -27.83 6.43 -18.78
CA THR A 58 -27.76 4.99 -19.03
C THR A 58 -26.81 4.33 -18.03
N LEU A 59 -26.96 3.02 -17.80
CA LEU A 59 -26.04 2.28 -16.92
C LEU A 59 -24.59 2.41 -17.39
N GLU A 60 -24.35 2.40 -18.69
CA GLU A 60 -23.03 2.65 -19.26
C GLU A 60 -22.44 4.00 -18.81
N GLN A 61 -23.23 5.07 -18.94
CA GLN A 61 -22.79 6.41 -18.51
C GLN A 61 -22.53 6.46 -17.02
N GLN A 62 -23.43 5.89 -16.21
CA GLN A 62 -23.27 5.81 -14.75
C GLN A 62 -21.97 5.09 -14.38
N MET A 63 -21.71 3.92 -14.96
CA MET A 63 -20.51 3.15 -14.65
C MET A 63 -19.23 3.86 -15.10
N LYS A 64 -19.22 4.45 -16.28
CA LYS A 64 -18.07 5.21 -16.76
C LYS A 64 -17.74 6.42 -15.87
N ASP A 65 -18.77 7.14 -15.43
CA ASP A 65 -18.60 8.30 -14.54
C ASP A 65 -18.10 7.87 -13.15
N SER A 66 -18.73 6.84 -12.54
CA SER A 66 -18.36 6.34 -11.22
C SER A 66 -16.92 5.82 -11.19
N TYR A 67 -16.51 5.03 -12.16
CA TYR A 67 -15.13 4.52 -12.20
C TYR A 67 -14.11 5.59 -12.58
N LYS A 68 -14.49 6.66 -13.26
CA LYS A 68 -13.63 7.81 -13.47
C LYS A 68 -13.40 8.59 -12.16
N GLU A 69 -14.41 8.70 -11.34
CA GLU A 69 -14.32 9.34 -10.03
C GLU A 69 -13.45 8.53 -9.06
N ILE A 70 -13.57 7.20 -9.04
CA ILE A 70 -12.74 6.29 -8.25
C ILE A 70 -11.25 6.44 -8.60
N LEU A 71 -10.90 6.60 -9.87
CA LEU A 71 -9.51 6.78 -10.31
C LEU A 71 -8.82 7.97 -9.62
N SER A 72 -9.56 8.97 -9.17
CA SER A 72 -8.99 10.11 -8.43
C SER A 72 -8.47 9.74 -7.04
N PHE A 73 -8.82 8.57 -6.49
CA PHE A 73 -8.39 8.06 -5.17
C PHE A 73 -7.33 6.97 -5.27
N ASN A 74 -6.88 6.62 -6.46
CA ASN A 74 -5.95 5.50 -6.71
C ASN A 74 -4.59 5.69 -6.01
N ASP A 75 -4.13 6.92 -5.85
CA ASP A 75 -2.84 7.22 -5.22
C ASP A 75 -2.83 6.79 -3.74
N THR A 76 -3.95 6.94 -3.04
CA THR A 76 -4.08 6.53 -1.63
C THR A 76 -3.98 5.02 -1.49
N ILE A 77 -4.70 4.26 -2.33
CA ILE A 77 -4.64 2.78 -2.31
C ILE A 77 -3.24 2.29 -2.65
N ALA A 78 -2.58 2.87 -3.65
CA ALA A 78 -1.22 2.52 -4.02
C ALA A 78 -0.22 2.80 -2.90
N LEU A 79 -0.40 3.91 -2.18
CA LEU A 79 0.42 4.27 -1.02
C LEU A 79 0.24 3.26 0.12
N GLU A 80 -1.01 2.92 0.47
CA GLU A 80 -1.32 1.95 1.52
C GLU A 80 -0.82 0.54 1.17
N LEU A 81 -0.94 0.10 -0.09
CA LEU A 81 -0.34 -1.16 -0.54
C LEU A 81 1.18 -1.15 -0.44
N THR A 82 1.83 -0.04 -0.73
CA THR A 82 3.29 0.10 -0.60
C THR A 82 3.70 0.05 0.86
N LYS A 83 2.96 0.72 1.74
CA LYS A 83 3.14 0.69 3.19
C LYS A 83 2.94 -0.72 3.75
N SER A 84 1.86 -1.40 3.39
CA SER A 84 1.57 -2.78 3.82
C SER A 84 2.71 -3.74 3.44
N LYS A 85 3.24 -3.64 2.22
CA LYS A 85 4.41 -4.42 1.78
C LYS A 85 5.67 -4.12 2.60
N ALA A 86 5.90 -2.86 2.92
CA ALA A 86 7.03 -2.45 3.74
C ALA A 86 6.90 -3.01 5.15
N LEU A 87 5.72 -2.91 5.77
CA LEU A 87 5.40 -3.44 7.09
C LEU A 87 5.51 -4.97 7.16
N ALA A 88 5.19 -5.69 6.10
CA ALA A 88 5.39 -7.14 6.02
C ALA A 88 6.87 -7.57 6.19
N THR A 89 7.82 -6.65 6.04
CA THR A 89 9.26 -6.91 6.30
C THR A 89 9.70 -6.53 7.70
N PHE A 90 8.83 -5.94 8.53
CA PHE A 90 9.11 -5.60 9.92
C PHE A 90 9.24 -6.89 10.76
N LYS A 91 10.22 -6.93 11.65
CA LYS A 91 10.55 -8.14 12.40
C LYS A 91 10.27 -7.96 13.88
N ASN A 92 9.79 -9.03 14.51
CA ASN A 92 9.67 -9.09 15.96
C ASN A 92 10.99 -9.47 16.60
N THR A 93 11.24 -8.94 17.80
CA THR A 93 12.37 -9.33 18.65
C THR A 93 12.15 -10.73 19.21
N SER A 94 13.21 -11.32 19.79
CA SER A 94 13.19 -12.70 20.32
C SER A 94 12.24 -12.90 21.51
N VAL A 95 11.94 -11.86 22.25
CA VAL A 95 10.91 -11.86 23.28
C VAL A 95 9.57 -11.62 22.59
N GLY A 96 8.89 -12.68 22.20
CA GLY A 96 7.72 -12.68 21.34
C GLY A 96 6.50 -11.94 21.90
N ILE A 97 6.55 -10.61 21.85
CA ILE A 97 5.33 -9.81 21.88
C ILE A 97 4.73 -9.95 20.49
N SER A 98 3.61 -10.65 20.40
CA SER A 98 2.88 -10.88 19.15
C SER A 98 2.52 -9.53 18.52
N ASN A 99 2.50 -9.45 17.19
CA ASN A 99 1.99 -8.32 16.39
C ASN A 99 0.46 -8.13 16.55
N GLN A 100 -0.07 -8.36 17.75
CA GLN A 100 -1.42 -7.94 18.08
C GLN A 100 -1.35 -6.45 18.40
N HIS A 101 -2.21 -5.65 17.79
CA HIS A 101 -2.36 -4.25 18.12
C HIS A 101 -2.49 -4.09 19.62
N MET A 102 -1.46 -3.55 20.25
CA MET A 102 -1.50 -3.27 21.68
C MET A 102 -2.19 -1.93 21.95
N LEU A 103 -2.32 -1.10 20.92
CA LEU A 103 -2.82 0.26 21.02
C LEU A 103 -4.09 0.37 20.18
N SER A 104 -5.19 0.70 20.84
CA SER A 104 -6.54 0.55 20.26
C SER A 104 -7.03 1.72 19.41
N ASP A 105 -6.36 2.89 19.45
CA ASP A 105 -6.79 4.07 18.68
C ASP A 105 -5.61 5.03 18.43
N SER A 106 -5.55 5.58 17.21
CA SER A 106 -4.50 6.52 16.81
C SER A 106 -4.50 7.81 17.63
N SER A 107 -5.62 8.17 18.26
CA SER A 107 -5.74 9.38 19.08
C SER A 107 -5.19 9.22 20.50
N THR A 108 -5.11 7.99 21.02
CA THR A 108 -4.60 7.65 22.36
C THR A 108 -3.22 7.01 22.33
N LEU A 109 -2.74 6.68 21.11
CA LEU A 109 -1.51 5.93 20.86
C LEU A 109 -0.30 6.44 21.67
N GLU A 110 -0.11 7.74 21.73
CA GLU A 110 1.05 8.35 22.40
C GLU A 110 0.97 8.19 23.93
N LEU A 111 -0.20 8.38 24.51
CA LEU A 111 -0.43 8.27 25.95
C LEU A 111 -0.33 6.81 26.43
N GLU A 112 -0.95 5.90 25.70
CA GLU A 112 -0.94 4.46 26.00
C GLU A 112 0.49 3.89 25.86
N ALA A 113 1.20 4.24 24.79
CA ALA A 113 2.58 3.83 24.56
C ALA A 113 3.52 4.29 25.68
N HIS A 114 3.43 5.55 26.09
CA HIS A 114 4.21 6.08 27.20
C HIS A 114 3.89 5.37 28.52
N THR A 115 2.62 5.19 28.82
CA THR A 115 2.18 4.55 30.07
C THR A 115 2.70 3.13 30.18
N LEU A 116 2.58 2.36 29.10
CA LEU A 116 3.06 0.97 29.02
C LEU A 116 4.59 0.89 29.17
N LEU A 117 5.34 1.74 28.47
CA LEU A 117 6.80 1.77 28.59
C LEU A 117 7.26 2.12 30.01
N GLU A 118 6.69 3.15 30.63
CA GLU A 118 7.00 3.50 32.01
C GLU A 118 6.71 2.38 33.01
N GLU A 119 5.64 1.63 32.78
CA GLU A 119 5.26 0.52 33.63
C GLU A 119 6.29 -0.63 33.54
N PHE A 120 6.75 -0.99 32.33
CA PHE A 120 7.77 -2.02 32.13
C PHE A 120 9.16 -1.56 32.57
N GLU A 121 9.51 -0.28 32.44
CA GLU A 121 10.76 0.27 32.96
C GLU A 121 10.81 0.21 34.49
N LYS A 122 9.68 0.44 35.17
CA LYS A 122 9.56 0.28 36.62
C LYS A 122 9.77 -1.18 37.08
N GLN A 123 9.36 -2.14 36.25
CA GLN A 123 9.54 -3.57 36.53
C GLN A 123 10.97 -4.06 36.26
N LYS A 124 11.85 -3.25 35.65
CA LYS A 124 13.24 -3.57 35.27
C LYS A 124 13.38 -4.79 34.35
N ASP A 125 12.35 -5.08 33.58
CA ASP A 125 12.38 -6.13 32.55
C ASP A 125 12.78 -5.52 31.20
N GLU A 126 14.05 -5.26 31.05
CA GLU A 126 14.60 -4.61 29.85
C GLU A 126 14.33 -5.36 28.54
N PRO A 127 14.37 -6.72 28.48
CA PRO A 127 13.99 -7.45 27.27
C PRO A 127 12.55 -7.19 26.83
N ILE A 128 11.60 -7.17 27.76
CA ILE A 128 10.20 -6.83 27.46
C ILE A 128 10.08 -5.36 27.04
N ALA A 129 10.76 -4.45 27.74
CA ALA A 129 10.71 -3.02 27.44
C ALA A 129 11.17 -2.69 26.01
N TYR A 130 12.32 -3.23 25.54
CA TYR A 130 12.73 -2.96 24.16
C TYR A 130 11.85 -3.69 23.13
N SER A 131 11.30 -4.85 23.46
CA SER A 131 10.38 -5.56 22.56
C SER A 131 9.06 -4.83 22.42
N LEU A 132 8.56 -4.23 23.50
CA LEU A 132 7.39 -3.36 23.49
C LEU A 132 7.65 -2.09 22.67
N ALA A 133 8.81 -1.45 22.87
CA ALA A 133 9.18 -0.29 22.06
C ALA A 133 9.27 -0.61 20.55
N ASN A 134 9.73 -1.81 20.20
CA ASN A 134 9.69 -2.30 18.81
C ASN A 134 8.25 -2.45 18.30
N GLN A 135 7.32 -2.96 19.10
CA GLN A 135 5.91 -3.09 18.74
C GLN A 135 5.25 -1.71 18.59
N ILE A 136 5.47 -0.80 19.52
CA ILE A 136 4.98 0.57 19.43
C ILE A 136 5.48 1.25 18.15
N ALA A 137 6.74 1.01 17.78
CA ALA A 137 7.26 1.54 16.52
C ALA A 137 6.55 0.96 15.29
N TYR A 138 6.15 -0.31 15.31
CA TYR A 138 5.32 -0.91 14.27
C TYR A 138 3.98 -0.17 14.14
N ASP A 139 3.28 0.06 15.25
CA ASP A 139 1.99 0.75 15.28
C ASP A 139 2.10 2.19 14.76
N TYR A 140 3.18 2.91 15.08
CA TYR A 140 3.45 4.23 14.50
C TYR A 140 3.76 4.19 12.99
N LEU A 141 4.43 3.15 12.49
CA LEU A 141 4.63 2.99 11.05
C LEU A 141 3.30 2.70 10.33
N GLU A 142 2.45 1.88 10.95
CA GLU A 142 1.11 1.62 10.46
C GLU A 142 0.24 2.88 10.44
N ALA A 143 0.33 3.70 11.48
CA ALA A 143 -0.30 5.02 11.55
C ALA A 143 0.36 6.09 10.64
N SER A 144 1.32 5.70 9.79
CA SER A 144 2.03 6.61 8.87
C SER A 144 2.79 7.75 9.57
N THR A 145 3.32 7.49 10.76
CA THR A 145 4.13 8.42 11.58
C THR A 145 5.56 7.90 11.80
N PRO A 146 6.37 7.75 10.74
CA PRO A 146 7.67 7.09 10.81
C PRO A 146 8.67 7.79 11.75
N LYS A 147 8.56 9.09 11.96
CA LYS A 147 9.45 9.84 12.88
C LYS A 147 9.31 9.36 14.32
N LYS A 148 8.08 9.12 14.76
CA LYS A 148 7.82 8.55 16.10
C LYS A 148 8.33 7.11 16.19
N ALA A 149 8.09 6.31 15.16
CA ALA A 149 8.64 4.96 15.10
C ALA A 149 10.17 4.93 15.24
N ILE A 150 10.88 5.85 14.59
CA ILE A 150 12.33 5.99 14.70
C ILE A 150 12.76 6.26 16.15
N GLU A 151 12.08 7.15 16.88
CA GLU A 151 12.36 7.45 18.28
C GLU A 151 12.28 6.19 19.14
N TYR A 152 11.22 5.40 19.02
CA TYR A 152 11.03 4.15 19.76
C TYR A 152 12.01 3.06 19.36
N LEU A 153 12.36 2.94 18.07
CA LEU A 153 13.37 1.98 17.62
C LEU A 153 14.77 2.34 18.10
N LEU A 154 15.11 3.61 18.19
CA LEU A 154 16.39 4.07 18.77
C LEU A 154 16.46 3.72 20.26
N LEU A 155 15.38 3.95 21.02
CA LEU A 155 15.28 3.56 22.43
C LEU A 155 15.44 2.05 22.59
N ALA A 156 14.72 1.26 21.79
CA ALA A 156 14.82 -0.20 21.80
C ALA A 156 16.24 -0.68 21.50
N LEU A 157 16.88 -0.08 20.49
CA LEU A 157 18.23 -0.44 20.08
C LEU A 157 19.28 -0.12 21.16
N GLU A 158 19.16 1.00 21.86
CA GLU A 158 20.02 1.35 22.97
C GLU A 158 19.93 0.29 24.09
N LYS A 159 18.72 -0.05 24.52
CA LYS A 159 18.48 -1.08 25.54
C LYS A 159 19.01 -2.46 25.13
N ALA A 160 18.77 -2.89 23.88
CA ALA A 160 19.26 -4.16 23.37
C ALA A 160 20.81 -4.20 23.32
N LYS A 161 21.47 -3.08 23.01
CA LYS A 161 22.94 -2.95 23.02
C LYS A 161 23.51 -3.06 24.43
N LEU A 162 22.87 -2.45 25.43
CA LEU A 162 23.28 -2.60 26.83
C LEU A 162 23.26 -4.06 27.29
N LEU A 163 22.25 -4.81 26.85
CA LEU A 163 22.10 -6.24 27.16
C LEU A 163 22.92 -7.17 26.24
N LYS A 164 23.62 -6.61 25.25
CA LYS A 164 24.42 -7.37 24.25
C LYS A 164 23.63 -8.46 23.52
N LYS A 165 22.34 -8.22 23.21
CA LYS A 165 21.46 -9.17 22.52
C LYS A 165 21.67 -9.09 21.01
N ALA A 166 22.69 -9.73 20.48
CA ALA A 166 23.12 -9.58 19.09
C ALA A 166 22.02 -9.83 18.07
N THR A 167 21.16 -10.84 18.27
CA THR A 167 20.03 -11.15 17.36
C THR A 167 19.02 -10.01 17.35
N ASP A 168 18.62 -9.50 18.52
CA ASP A 168 17.64 -8.43 18.62
C ASP A 168 18.18 -7.10 18.11
N ILE A 169 19.49 -6.83 18.34
CA ILE A 169 20.17 -5.68 17.74
C ILE A 169 20.04 -5.72 16.21
N ALA A 170 20.32 -6.85 15.56
CA ALA A 170 20.23 -6.98 14.12
C ALA A 170 18.78 -6.78 13.60
N ILE A 171 17.79 -7.27 14.34
CA ILE A 171 16.36 -7.08 14.06
C ILE A 171 16.00 -5.59 14.15
N LEU A 172 16.35 -4.95 15.27
CA LEU A 172 16.05 -3.53 15.52
C LEU A 172 16.74 -2.61 14.51
N GLU A 173 17.99 -2.90 14.12
CA GLU A 173 18.68 -2.18 13.05
C GLU A 173 17.97 -2.35 11.70
N SER A 174 17.46 -3.55 11.39
CA SER A 174 16.66 -3.78 10.18
C SER A 174 15.37 -2.96 10.17
N ASN A 175 14.65 -2.95 11.30
CA ASN A 175 13.41 -2.20 11.45
C ASN A 175 13.66 -0.68 11.43
N LEU A 176 14.75 -0.23 12.01
CA LEU A 176 15.16 1.19 12.00
C LEU A 176 15.51 1.65 10.56
N ALA A 177 16.22 0.84 9.80
CA ALA A 177 16.48 1.13 8.39
C ALA A 177 15.17 1.20 7.56
N LEU A 178 14.19 0.33 7.86
CA LEU A 178 12.86 0.40 7.26
C LEU A 178 12.14 1.70 7.64
N ALA A 179 12.15 2.07 8.89
CA ALA A 179 11.51 3.31 9.37
C ALA A 179 12.13 4.56 8.72
N TYR A 180 13.46 4.62 8.59
CA TYR A 180 14.14 5.70 7.87
C TYR A 180 13.79 5.71 6.36
N LEU A 181 13.66 4.54 5.73
CA LEU A 181 13.22 4.45 4.33
C LEU A 181 11.78 5.00 4.19
N MET A 182 10.87 4.67 5.10
CA MET A 182 9.50 5.17 5.11
C MET A 182 9.43 6.68 5.44
N ASP A 183 10.35 7.22 6.22
CA ASP A 183 10.50 8.67 6.49
C ASP A 183 11.20 9.41 5.33
N ASN A 184 11.56 8.70 4.28
CA ASN A 184 12.37 9.20 3.16
C ASN A 184 13.75 9.76 3.59
N ASN A 185 14.26 9.34 4.74
CA ASN A 185 15.62 9.63 5.19
C ASN A 185 16.60 8.57 4.66
N LEU A 186 16.85 8.68 3.36
CA LEU A 186 17.55 7.65 2.59
C LEU A 186 19.04 7.50 2.99
N ASP A 187 19.66 8.55 3.53
CA ASP A 187 21.07 8.53 3.91
C ASP A 187 21.27 7.73 5.20
N GLU A 188 20.43 7.92 6.22
CA GLU A 188 20.49 7.13 7.45
C GLU A 188 20.09 5.67 7.19
N ALA A 189 19.06 5.42 6.36
CA ALA A 189 18.72 4.06 5.94
C ALA A 189 19.92 3.35 5.27
N GLN A 190 20.60 4.02 4.35
CA GLN A 190 21.77 3.50 3.65
C GLN A 190 22.94 3.23 4.60
N LYS A 191 23.19 4.12 5.54
CA LYS A 191 24.27 3.99 6.53
C LYS A 191 24.07 2.75 7.41
N ILE A 192 22.85 2.54 7.91
CA ILE A 192 22.52 1.35 8.71
C ILE A 192 22.69 0.08 7.88
N GLU A 193 22.11 0.03 6.67
CA GLU A 193 22.22 -1.15 5.82
C GLU A 193 23.66 -1.44 5.38
N SER A 194 24.49 -0.42 5.21
CA SER A 194 25.93 -0.62 4.93
C SER A 194 26.67 -1.25 6.11
N ALA A 195 26.42 -0.79 7.33
CA ALA A 195 27.01 -1.37 8.54
C ALA A 195 26.53 -2.83 8.76
N ARG A 196 25.25 -3.10 8.56
CA ARG A 196 24.69 -4.46 8.62
C ARG A 196 25.32 -5.38 7.55
N LEU A 197 25.56 -4.84 6.34
CA LEU A 197 26.19 -5.61 5.28
C LEU A 197 27.61 -6.06 5.66
N GLU A 198 28.42 -5.21 6.25
CA GLU A 198 29.76 -5.57 6.75
C GLU A 198 29.70 -6.70 7.77
N GLN A 199 28.75 -6.67 8.70
CA GLN A 199 28.53 -7.74 9.68
C GLN A 199 28.09 -9.03 9.00
N ALA A 200 27.14 -8.96 8.05
CA ALA A 200 26.64 -10.13 7.33
C ALA A 200 27.71 -10.75 6.41
N LEU A 201 28.63 -9.95 5.86
CA LEU A 201 29.80 -10.43 5.11
C LEU A 201 30.78 -11.16 6.02
N THR A 202 31.04 -10.62 7.20
CA THR A 202 31.94 -11.21 8.21
C THR A 202 31.38 -12.55 8.72
N SER A 203 30.09 -12.59 9.02
CA SER A 203 29.40 -13.80 9.48
C SER A 203 29.09 -14.82 8.37
N LYS A 204 29.33 -14.44 7.11
CA LYS A 204 28.99 -15.23 5.91
C LYS A 204 27.51 -15.62 5.82
N ASN A 205 26.61 -14.85 6.43
CA ASN A 205 25.18 -15.07 6.37
C ASN A 205 24.61 -14.64 5.01
N LEU A 206 24.50 -15.58 4.07
CA LEU A 206 24.10 -15.30 2.68
C LEU A 206 22.66 -14.80 2.59
N ALA A 207 21.74 -15.30 3.43
CA ALA A 207 20.34 -14.87 3.40
C ALA A 207 20.20 -13.41 3.86
N GLU A 208 20.91 -13.04 4.92
CA GLU A 208 20.94 -11.69 5.42
C GLU A 208 21.61 -10.72 4.43
N GLN A 209 22.72 -11.10 3.83
CA GLN A 209 23.34 -10.32 2.76
C GLN A 209 22.36 -10.04 1.61
N ALA A 210 21.58 -11.04 1.18
CA ALA A 210 20.59 -10.91 0.13
C ALA A 210 19.45 -9.94 0.52
N GLU A 211 18.98 -10.03 1.76
CA GLU A 211 17.96 -9.14 2.31
C GLU A 211 18.45 -7.68 2.32
N ILE A 212 19.65 -7.45 2.82
CA ILE A 212 20.28 -6.14 2.87
C ILE A 212 20.45 -5.56 1.46
N TYR A 213 20.91 -6.35 0.48
CA TYR A 213 20.97 -5.89 -0.90
C TYR A 213 19.61 -5.56 -1.49
N THR A 214 18.55 -6.29 -1.12
CA THR A 214 17.19 -5.94 -1.54
C THR A 214 16.76 -4.59 -0.95
N ARG A 215 17.07 -4.32 0.32
CA ARG A 215 16.79 -3.04 0.99
C ARG A 215 17.60 -1.89 0.38
N ILE A 216 18.86 -2.10 0.11
CA ILE A 216 19.72 -1.12 -0.60
C ILE A 216 19.12 -0.79 -1.96
N ALA A 217 18.63 -1.78 -2.70
CA ALA A 217 17.97 -1.54 -3.98
C ALA A 217 16.67 -0.72 -3.83
N GLN A 218 15.90 -0.93 -2.77
CA GLN A 218 14.74 -0.09 -2.47
C GLN A 218 15.13 1.37 -2.18
N ILE A 219 16.22 1.59 -1.45
CA ILE A 219 16.79 2.92 -1.17
C ILE A 219 17.25 3.57 -2.48
N GLU A 220 17.97 2.85 -3.34
CA GLU A 220 18.39 3.35 -4.66
C GLU A 220 17.20 3.68 -5.57
N ALA A 221 16.15 2.86 -5.54
CA ALA A 221 14.92 3.13 -6.29
C ALA A 221 14.20 4.39 -5.77
N ALA A 222 14.16 4.61 -4.45
CA ALA A 222 13.62 5.84 -3.83
C ALA A 222 14.43 7.09 -4.25
N ARG A 223 15.75 6.96 -4.43
CA ARG A 223 16.62 8.00 -5.02
C ARG A 223 16.45 8.15 -6.54
N LYS A 224 15.60 7.36 -7.17
CA LYS A 224 15.40 7.26 -8.61
C LYS A 224 16.62 6.71 -9.38
N ASN A 225 17.56 6.08 -8.69
CA ASN A 225 18.72 5.39 -9.27
C ASN A 225 18.33 3.98 -9.72
N TYR A 226 17.35 3.89 -10.62
CA TYR A 226 16.72 2.62 -10.99
C TYR A 226 17.69 1.58 -11.54
N LEU A 227 18.67 1.98 -12.34
CA LEU A 227 19.67 1.06 -12.89
C LEU A 227 20.55 0.43 -11.80
N ALA A 228 20.91 1.20 -10.76
CA ALA A 228 21.65 0.68 -9.61
C ALA A 228 20.79 -0.30 -8.82
N ALA A 229 19.52 0.03 -8.58
CA ALA A 229 18.55 -0.83 -7.91
C ALA A 229 18.35 -2.16 -8.63
N GLU A 230 18.11 -2.13 -9.94
CA GLU A 230 17.98 -3.31 -10.80
C GLU A 230 19.22 -4.20 -10.72
N ASN A 231 20.42 -3.63 -10.94
CA ASN A 231 21.68 -4.37 -10.88
C ASN A 231 21.92 -5.00 -9.50
N THR A 232 21.55 -4.32 -8.42
CA THR A 232 21.73 -4.82 -7.05
C THR A 232 20.84 -6.03 -6.81
N ILE A 233 19.57 -6.01 -7.21
CA ILE A 233 18.69 -7.17 -7.05
C ILE A 233 19.14 -8.33 -7.96
N ILE A 234 19.35 -8.07 -9.24
CA ILE A 234 19.62 -9.13 -10.23
C ILE A 234 20.98 -9.79 -9.98
N ARG A 235 22.02 -9.00 -9.69
CA ARG A 235 23.40 -9.52 -9.63
C ARG A 235 23.88 -9.87 -8.24
N LYS A 236 23.23 -9.36 -7.18
CA LYS A 236 23.65 -9.60 -5.80
C LYS A 236 22.57 -10.34 -5.01
N SER A 237 21.36 -9.77 -4.85
CA SER A 237 20.32 -10.33 -3.99
C SER A 237 19.84 -11.70 -4.47
N ILE A 238 19.35 -11.82 -5.71
CA ILE A 238 18.80 -13.07 -6.26
C ILE A 238 19.81 -14.25 -6.21
N PRO A 239 21.09 -14.09 -6.65
CA PRO A 239 22.08 -15.16 -6.56
C PRO A 239 22.35 -15.62 -5.13
N LEU A 240 22.34 -14.72 -4.16
CA LEU A 240 22.53 -15.05 -2.75
C LEU A 240 21.32 -15.81 -2.17
N TYR A 241 20.10 -15.40 -2.50
CA TYR A 241 18.90 -16.16 -2.14
C TYR A 241 18.87 -17.56 -2.75
N ASN A 242 19.37 -17.73 -3.98
CA ASN A 242 19.52 -19.05 -4.57
C ASN A 242 20.52 -19.91 -3.78
N LYS A 243 21.66 -19.35 -3.40
CA LYS A 243 22.71 -20.08 -2.64
C LYS A 243 22.25 -20.43 -1.23
N SER A 244 21.49 -19.53 -0.56
CA SER A 244 20.95 -19.77 0.78
C SER A 244 19.68 -20.61 0.78
N LYS A 245 19.11 -20.94 -0.40
CA LYS A 245 17.81 -21.61 -0.57
C LYS A 245 16.64 -20.86 0.08
N SER A 246 16.75 -19.54 0.21
CA SER A 246 15.71 -18.65 0.77
C SER A 246 14.71 -18.30 -0.33
N PHE A 247 13.90 -19.26 -0.76
CA PHE A 247 13.06 -19.12 -1.96
C PHE A 247 11.89 -18.15 -1.78
N ASN A 248 11.30 -18.07 -0.57
CA ASN A 248 10.24 -17.08 -0.31
C ASN A 248 10.79 -15.66 -0.45
N GLN A 249 11.92 -15.35 0.18
CA GLN A 249 12.58 -14.04 0.08
C GLN A 249 13.03 -13.73 -1.36
N LYS A 250 13.37 -14.77 -2.16
CA LYS A 250 13.66 -14.61 -3.59
C LYS A 250 12.41 -14.17 -4.36
N VAL A 251 11.24 -14.74 -4.06
CA VAL A 251 9.96 -14.31 -4.64
C VAL A 251 9.70 -12.84 -4.29
N GLN A 252 9.88 -12.45 -3.03
CA GLN A 252 9.73 -11.05 -2.61
C GLN A 252 10.72 -10.09 -3.32
N ALA A 253 11.96 -10.53 -3.57
CA ALA A 253 12.93 -9.74 -4.33
C ALA A 253 12.49 -9.54 -5.79
N TRP A 254 11.90 -10.55 -6.43
CA TRP A 254 11.34 -10.42 -7.77
C TRP A 254 10.11 -9.49 -7.81
N ILE A 255 9.22 -9.58 -6.80
CA ILE A 255 8.08 -8.64 -6.64
C ILE A 255 8.59 -7.21 -6.49
N THR A 256 9.63 -7.01 -5.68
CA THR A 256 10.28 -5.69 -5.49
C THR A 256 10.86 -5.18 -6.80
N LEU A 257 11.59 -6.00 -7.55
CA LEU A 257 12.16 -5.65 -8.85
C LEU A 257 11.07 -5.31 -9.88
N ALA A 258 10.00 -6.09 -9.93
CA ALA A 258 8.85 -5.80 -10.78
C ALA A 258 8.19 -4.45 -10.42
N GLY A 259 8.09 -4.12 -9.13
CA GLY A 259 7.66 -2.81 -8.66
C GLY A 259 8.54 -1.67 -9.18
N ILE A 260 9.87 -1.84 -9.15
CA ILE A 260 10.84 -0.88 -9.68
C ILE A 260 10.66 -0.69 -11.20
N TYR A 261 10.43 -1.75 -11.96
CA TYR A 261 10.13 -1.65 -13.39
C TYR A 261 8.79 -0.97 -13.68
N ARG A 262 7.74 -1.26 -12.87
CA ARG A 262 6.43 -0.61 -13.04
C ARG A 262 6.48 0.90 -12.83
N ILE A 263 7.24 1.39 -11.85
CA ILE A 263 7.46 2.83 -11.63
C ILE A 263 8.12 3.49 -12.85
N GLN A 264 8.95 2.74 -13.57
CA GLN A 264 9.59 3.20 -14.83
C GLN A 264 8.70 3.01 -16.07
N ASN A 265 7.45 2.57 -15.92
CA ASN A 265 6.54 2.17 -17.03
C ASN A 265 7.08 1.02 -17.91
N LYS A 266 8.04 0.24 -17.41
CA LYS A 266 8.58 -0.95 -18.07
C LYS A 266 7.74 -2.19 -17.73
N HIS A 267 6.50 -2.20 -18.21
CA HIS A 267 5.52 -3.23 -17.81
C HIS A 267 5.85 -4.62 -18.35
N THR A 268 6.53 -4.74 -19.49
CA THR A 268 6.93 -6.03 -20.06
C THR A 268 8.01 -6.70 -19.20
N GLU A 269 9.00 -5.95 -18.78
CA GLU A 269 10.06 -6.42 -17.89
C GLU A 269 9.49 -6.77 -16.50
N ALA A 270 8.59 -5.95 -15.98
CA ALA A 270 7.90 -6.24 -14.73
C ALA A 270 7.16 -7.59 -14.79
N GLN A 271 6.40 -7.84 -15.87
CA GLN A 271 5.67 -9.09 -16.06
C GLN A 271 6.60 -10.30 -16.14
N TRP A 272 7.77 -10.18 -16.77
CA TRP A 272 8.72 -11.27 -16.83
C TRP A 272 9.15 -11.74 -15.43
N PHE A 273 9.49 -10.80 -14.55
CA PHE A 273 9.89 -11.13 -13.18
C PHE A 273 8.71 -11.60 -12.31
N LEU A 274 7.50 -11.07 -12.54
CA LEU A 274 6.29 -11.53 -11.87
C LEU A 274 5.93 -12.98 -12.25
N ILE A 275 6.11 -13.36 -13.51
CA ILE A 275 5.90 -14.75 -13.95
C ILE A 275 6.91 -15.67 -13.28
N GLN A 276 8.20 -15.28 -13.19
CA GLN A 276 9.20 -16.07 -12.45
C GLN A 276 8.86 -16.18 -10.96
N ALA A 277 8.32 -15.10 -10.36
CA ALA A 277 7.87 -15.09 -8.98
C ALA A 277 6.68 -16.03 -8.78
N ARG A 278 5.68 -15.99 -9.67
CA ARG A 278 4.51 -16.84 -9.67
C ARG A 278 4.89 -18.32 -9.77
N ASP A 279 5.71 -18.66 -10.76
CA ASP A 279 6.09 -20.03 -11.02
C ASP A 279 6.82 -20.64 -9.80
N LEU A 280 7.75 -19.90 -9.18
CA LEU A 280 8.44 -20.33 -7.97
C LEU A 280 7.50 -20.38 -6.75
N ALA A 281 6.62 -19.39 -6.58
CA ALA A 281 5.65 -19.37 -5.49
C ALA A 281 4.67 -20.56 -5.58
N SER A 282 4.21 -20.88 -6.78
CA SER A 282 3.35 -22.04 -7.03
C SER A 282 4.09 -23.37 -6.80
N GLU A 283 5.36 -23.50 -7.24
CA GLU A 283 6.18 -24.69 -7.02
C GLU A 283 6.44 -24.97 -5.53
N LYS A 284 6.56 -23.90 -4.73
CA LYS A 284 6.91 -23.97 -3.31
C LYS A 284 5.74 -23.77 -2.35
N ASP A 285 4.53 -23.63 -2.90
CA ASP A 285 3.29 -23.42 -2.13
C ASP A 285 3.32 -22.14 -1.24
N PHE A 286 3.84 -21.04 -1.80
CA PHE A 286 3.82 -19.72 -1.16
C PHE A 286 2.54 -18.97 -1.54
N SER A 287 1.41 -19.40 -0.99
CA SER A 287 0.08 -18.89 -1.35
C SER A 287 -0.12 -17.39 -1.03
N ALA A 288 0.49 -16.91 0.05
CA ALA A 288 0.36 -15.51 0.48
C ALA A 288 0.88 -14.50 -0.55
N GLU A 289 1.88 -14.86 -1.36
CA GLU A 289 2.47 -14.00 -2.38
C GLU A 289 1.68 -14.01 -3.69
N LEU A 290 0.96 -15.09 -3.99
CA LEU A 290 0.32 -15.31 -5.29
C LEU A 290 -0.74 -14.26 -5.60
N ALA A 291 -1.61 -13.92 -4.64
CA ALA A 291 -2.65 -12.88 -4.84
C ALA A 291 -2.04 -11.53 -5.26
N MET A 292 -0.94 -11.13 -4.61
CA MET A 292 -0.23 -9.89 -4.95
C MET A 292 0.44 -9.97 -6.33
N ILE A 293 1.01 -11.11 -6.69
CA ILE A 293 1.67 -11.32 -7.99
C ILE A 293 0.64 -11.21 -9.11
N GLU A 294 -0.50 -11.90 -9.00
CA GLU A 294 -1.58 -11.86 -9.99
C GLU A 294 -2.19 -10.47 -10.11
N TYR A 295 -2.40 -9.77 -8.97
CA TYR A 295 -2.81 -8.36 -8.99
C TYR A 295 -1.82 -7.48 -9.77
N MET A 296 -0.51 -7.64 -9.57
CA MET A 296 0.50 -6.85 -10.27
C MET A 296 0.58 -7.19 -11.76
N LEU A 297 0.37 -8.45 -12.14
CA LEU A 297 0.26 -8.89 -13.53
C LEU A 297 -0.97 -8.27 -14.19
N GLY A 298 -2.14 -8.43 -13.60
CA GLY A 298 -3.40 -7.85 -14.09
C GLY A 298 -3.33 -6.33 -14.21
N SER A 299 -2.82 -5.65 -13.20
CA SER A 299 -2.60 -4.20 -13.19
C SER A 299 -1.68 -3.74 -14.35
N SER A 300 -0.60 -4.48 -14.63
CA SER A 300 0.28 -4.20 -15.76
C SER A 300 -0.41 -4.40 -17.11
N LYS A 301 -1.29 -5.41 -17.22
CA LYS A 301 -2.12 -5.64 -18.41
C LYS A 301 -3.19 -4.56 -18.60
N MET A 302 -3.76 -4.02 -17.50
CA MET A 302 -4.67 -2.88 -17.55
C MET A 302 -4.02 -1.66 -18.21
N ILE A 303 -2.80 -1.32 -17.82
CA ILE A 303 -2.04 -0.20 -18.40
C ILE A 303 -1.73 -0.45 -19.87
N GLN A 304 -1.42 -1.69 -20.25
CA GLN A 304 -1.22 -2.10 -21.65
C GLN A 304 -2.53 -2.20 -22.45
N LYS A 305 -3.68 -1.88 -21.85
CA LYS A 305 -5.03 -1.96 -22.48
C LYS A 305 -5.45 -3.38 -22.90
N ASN A 306 -4.80 -4.40 -22.37
CA ASN A 306 -5.19 -5.80 -22.59
C ASN A 306 -6.21 -6.23 -21.52
N TYR A 307 -7.40 -5.62 -21.58
CA TYR A 307 -8.42 -5.73 -20.52
C TYR A 307 -8.93 -7.15 -20.29
N LYS A 308 -9.01 -7.98 -21.37
CA LYS A 308 -9.47 -9.36 -21.24
C LYS A 308 -8.52 -10.22 -20.42
N VAL A 309 -7.21 -10.14 -20.70
CA VAL A 309 -6.19 -10.87 -19.93
C VAL A 309 -6.07 -10.26 -18.52
N ALA A 310 -6.12 -8.92 -18.41
CA ALA A 310 -6.11 -8.25 -17.13
C ALA A 310 -7.24 -8.75 -16.21
N LEU A 311 -8.46 -8.87 -16.74
CA LEU A 311 -9.60 -9.36 -15.97
C LEU A 311 -9.35 -10.79 -15.46
N SER A 312 -8.85 -11.69 -16.31
CA SER A 312 -8.55 -13.08 -15.90
C SER A 312 -7.50 -13.16 -14.79
N GLU A 313 -6.41 -12.37 -14.86
CA GLU A 313 -5.37 -12.33 -13.82
C GLU A 313 -5.91 -11.70 -12.51
N LEU A 314 -6.75 -10.68 -12.62
CA LEU A 314 -7.36 -10.03 -11.45
C LEU A 314 -8.42 -10.90 -10.77
N GLU A 315 -9.22 -11.65 -11.53
CA GLU A 315 -10.16 -12.64 -10.99
C GLU A 315 -9.41 -13.75 -10.27
N LEU A 316 -8.29 -14.24 -10.82
CA LEU A 316 -7.41 -15.20 -10.13
C LEU A 316 -6.81 -14.58 -8.86
N ALA A 317 -6.38 -13.32 -8.89
CA ALA A 317 -5.91 -12.63 -7.69
C ALA A 317 -6.99 -12.57 -6.60
N GLN A 318 -8.26 -12.37 -6.99
CA GLN A 318 -9.39 -12.35 -6.06
C GLN A 318 -9.66 -13.72 -5.45
N GLU A 319 -9.56 -14.80 -6.22
CA GLU A 319 -9.73 -16.18 -5.75
C GLU A 319 -8.64 -16.61 -4.76
N LEU A 320 -7.44 -16.04 -4.90
CA LEU A 320 -6.28 -16.32 -4.03
C LEU A 320 -6.26 -15.53 -2.72
N LEU A 321 -7.20 -14.59 -2.52
CA LEU A 321 -7.32 -13.86 -1.25
C LEU A 321 -7.80 -14.80 -0.14
N ASP A 322 -7.20 -14.68 1.03
CA ASP A 322 -7.57 -15.36 2.27
C ASP A 322 -7.90 -14.35 3.39
N ASP A 323 -8.28 -14.86 4.56
CA ASP A 323 -8.63 -14.03 5.72
C ASP A 323 -7.45 -13.18 6.25
N ASN A 324 -6.21 -13.54 5.90
CA ASN A 324 -5.00 -12.82 6.28
C ASN A 324 -4.58 -11.79 5.22
N SER A 325 -5.25 -11.77 4.08
CA SER A 325 -4.93 -10.87 2.99
C SER A 325 -5.28 -9.42 3.34
N SER A 326 -4.41 -8.49 2.95
CA SER A 326 -4.62 -7.07 3.20
C SER A 326 -5.94 -6.59 2.58
N ALA A 327 -6.79 -5.93 3.38
CA ALA A 327 -8.03 -5.32 2.91
C ALA A 327 -7.79 -4.26 1.82
N TYR A 328 -6.63 -3.59 1.84
CA TYR A 328 -6.22 -2.68 0.76
C TYR A 328 -5.93 -3.43 -0.55
N LEU A 329 -5.37 -4.65 -0.48
CA LEU A 329 -5.18 -5.48 -1.67
C LEU A 329 -6.53 -5.92 -2.24
N GLN A 330 -7.45 -6.35 -1.39
CA GLN A 330 -8.82 -6.69 -1.78
C GLN A 330 -9.54 -5.50 -2.43
N LEU A 331 -9.39 -4.30 -1.85
CA LEU A 331 -9.95 -3.06 -2.40
C LEU A 331 -9.38 -2.76 -3.79
N ALA A 332 -8.06 -2.85 -3.96
CA ALA A 332 -7.37 -2.59 -5.21
C ALA A 332 -7.74 -3.59 -6.32
N ILE A 333 -7.86 -4.88 -5.99
CA ILE A 333 -8.29 -5.92 -6.91
C ILE A 333 -9.73 -5.65 -7.36
N THR A 334 -10.64 -5.40 -6.41
CA THR A 334 -12.06 -5.15 -6.67
C THR A 334 -12.25 -3.94 -7.59
N GLU A 335 -11.50 -2.86 -7.35
CA GLU A 335 -11.50 -1.66 -8.19
C GLU A 335 -11.06 -1.98 -9.62
N GLN A 336 -9.93 -2.67 -9.79
CA GLN A 336 -9.39 -2.93 -11.12
C GLN A 336 -10.23 -3.94 -11.92
N ILE A 337 -10.86 -4.91 -11.29
CA ILE A 337 -11.84 -5.79 -11.94
C ILE A 337 -13.00 -4.96 -12.50
N GLY A 338 -13.57 -4.08 -11.67
CA GLY A 338 -14.66 -3.22 -12.09
C GLY A 338 -14.27 -2.32 -13.27
N GLN A 339 -13.08 -1.72 -13.24
CA GLN A 339 -12.53 -0.93 -14.34
C GLN A 339 -12.37 -1.76 -15.62
N ALA A 340 -11.82 -2.98 -15.51
CA ALA A 340 -11.66 -3.89 -16.65
C ALA A 340 -13.02 -4.24 -17.27
N LEU A 341 -14.04 -4.52 -16.45
CA LEU A 341 -15.41 -4.80 -16.88
C LEU A 341 -16.03 -3.61 -17.60
N VAL A 342 -15.85 -2.38 -17.12
CA VAL A 342 -16.30 -1.16 -17.82
C VAL A 342 -15.61 -1.03 -19.19
N LYS A 343 -14.30 -1.29 -19.28
CA LYS A 343 -13.57 -1.24 -20.55
C LYS A 343 -13.99 -2.34 -21.53
N LEU A 344 -14.54 -3.45 -21.02
CA LEU A 344 -15.08 -4.57 -21.82
C LEU A 344 -16.58 -4.42 -22.12
N GLY A 345 -17.25 -3.36 -21.65
CA GLY A 345 -18.68 -3.12 -21.86
C GLY A 345 -19.61 -3.99 -21.02
N GLN A 346 -19.10 -4.64 -19.95
CA GLN A 346 -19.88 -5.51 -19.06
C GLN A 346 -20.41 -4.72 -17.86
N TYR A 347 -21.29 -3.74 -18.12
CA TYR A 347 -21.70 -2.73 -17.14
C TYR A 347 -22.49 -3.30 -15.95
N GLU A 348 -23.30 -4.34 -16.12
CA GLU A 348 -24.04 -4.97 -15.02
C GLU A 348 -23.08 -5.61 -13.99
N LYS A 349 -22.08 -6.34 -14.48
CA LYS A 349 -21.05 -6.88 -13.60
C LYS A 349 -20.22 -5.78 -12.95
N ALA A 350 -19.86 -4.73 -13.71
CA ALA A 350 -19.11 -3.59 -13.17
C ALA A 350 -19.86 -2.91 -12.02
N LYS A 351 -21.21 -2.84 -12.08
CA LYS A 351 -22.04 -2.30 -11.02
C LYS A 351 -21.90 -3.09 -9.72
N SER A 352 -21.97 -4.43 -9.78
CA SER A 352 -21.80 -5.26 -8.57
C SER A 352 -20.41 -5.13 -7.95
N TYR A 353 -19.37 -4.97 -8.77
CA TYR A 353 -18.02 -4.70 -8.28
C TYR A 353 -17.86 -3.30 -7.69
N LEU A 354 -18.60 -2.30 -8.20
CA LEU A 354 -18.64 -0.97 -7.61
C LEU A 354 -19.26 -0.99 -6.20
N GLU A 355 -20.37 -1.71 -6.06
CA GLU A 355 -21.04 -1.87 -4.76
C GLU A 355 -20.09 -2.54 -3.74
N LYS A 356 -19.46 -3.64 -4.11
CA LYS A 356 -18.45 -4.33 -3.28
C LYS A 356 -17.25 -3.42 -2.92
N TYR A 357 -16.76 -2.64 -3.91
CA TYR A 357 -15.68 -1.67 -3.66
C TYR A 357 -16.07 -0.63 -2.61
N LEU A 358 -17.29 -0.10 -2.69
CA LEU A 358 -17.79 0.91 -1.75
C LEU A 358 -17.96 0.33 -0.34
N GLU A 359 -18.42 -0.91 -0.20
CA GLU A 359 -18.51 -1.61 1.08
C GLU A 359 -17.13 -1.79 1.75
N ILE A 360 -16.15 -2.33 1.00
CA ILE A 360 -14.79 -2.49 1.52
C ILE A 360 -14.18 -1.14 1.89
N ARG A 361 -14.37 -0.14 1.04
CA ARG A 361 -13.86 1.20 1.30
C ARG A 361 -14.45 1.80 2.58
N GLN A 362 -15.76 1.67 2.79
CA GLN A 362 -16.42 2.18 3.99
C GLN A 362 -15.93 1.50 5.28
N SER A 363 -15.46 0.26 5.20
CA SER A 363 -14.87 -0.43 6.36
C SER A 363 -13.43 0.00 6.66
N LEU A 364 -12.75 0.66 5.72
CA LEU A 364 -11.34 1.06 5.85
C LEU A 364 -11.16 2.54 6.20
N PHE A 365 -12.15 3.37 5.88
CA PHE A 365 -12.12 4.82 6.01
C PHE A 365 -13.39 5.36 6.68
#